data_5888287cc36c0429598a222ddb277938
#
_entry.id   5888287cc36c0429598a222ddb277938
#
_cell.length_a   1.000
_cell.length_b   1.000
_cell.length_c   1.000
_cell.angle_alpha   90.00
_cell.angle_beta   90.00
_cell.angle_gamma   90.00
#
_symmetry.space_group_name_H-M   'P 1'
#
loop_
_entity.id
_entity.type
_entity.pdbx_description
1 polymer ?
#
loop_
_entity_poly.entity_id
_entity_poly.type
_entity_poly.pdbx_seq_one_letter_code
_entity_poly.pdbx_strand_id
1 'polypeptide(L)'
;EPTAVLTPQETEELFEQLKLLRENGHTIIFISHKLNEVKALCNRMTILRDGKTMGTYEISDLDEHEISRLMVGRDVSLDIEKEEMEPGKTVFSVKDMVYVDQFGKTRLDHVSFSIREGQILGIAGIDGNGQSELVEAIVGTLKQQQGTITMNGKDISNAQVLARQEAGISHVSEDRMKFGTAPKLSLEDNAISKVYYTDKLKTHGLLDSKKISEFTNRILKEFLVKFDNSKQSIAELSGGNVQKVVVGREFDYEPDLLIMNQPTRGIDVGAIEFIRKKIVDMRSRKKAILLVSADLSEILSLSDTILVMHEGRIVGHISDVKNTSENELGLYMLGVKEDSKEQIGGAYCE
;
A
#
# COMPACT_ATOMS: atom_id res chain seq x y z
N GLU A 1 10.34 -5.15 -13.76
CA GLU A 1 10.22 -3.73 -13.35
C GLU A 1 11.46 -3.33 -12.54
N PRO A 2 12.54 -2.85 -13.18
CA PRO A 2 13.78 -2.57 -12.48
C PRO A 2 13.71 -1.34 -11.56
N THR A 3 12.71 -0.49 -11.74
CA THR A 3 12.53 0.78 -11.03
C THR A 3 11.63 0.68 -9.78
N ALA A 4 11.10 -0.50 -9.47
CA ALA A 4 10.12 -0.69 -8.41
C ALA A 4 10.63 -0.36 -6.98
N VAL A 5 11.97 -0.29 -6.81
CA VAL A 5 12.64 -0.04 -5.52
C VAL A 5 13.64 1.11 -5.59
N LEU A 6 13.67 1.86 -6.69
CA LEU A 6 14.59 2.97 -6.91
C LEU A 6 13.93 4.31 -6.57
N THR A 7 14.74 5.25 -6.11
CA THR A 7 14.34 6.66 -6.01
C THR A 7 14.20 7.27 -7.40
N PRO A 8 13.51 8.43 -7.54
CA PRO A 8 13.46 9.15 -8.82
C PRO A 8 14.84 9.43 -9.40
N GLN A 9 15.80 9.84 -8.57
CA GLN A 9 17.17 10.15 -8.97
C GLN A 9 17.90 8.90 -9.50
N GLU A 10 17.82 7.78 -8.78
CA GLU A 10 18.41 6.51 -9.20
C GLU A 10 17.76 5.97 -10.49
N THR A 11 16.46 6.23 -10.67
CA THR A 11 15.74 5.87 -11.90
C THR A 11 16.25 6.69 -13.10
N GLU A 12 16.49 7.99 -12.93
CA GLU A 12 17.08 8.83 -13.95
C GLU A 12 18.49 8.35 -14.35
N GLU A 13 19.35 8.05 -13.36
CA GLU A 13 20.68 7.49 -13.61
C GLU A 13 20.61 6.15 -14.37
N LEU A 14 19.72 5.26 -13.97
CA LEU A 14 19.51 3.99 -14.68
C LEU A 14 19.10 4.24 -16.13
N PHE A 15 18.20 5.18 -16.39
CA PHE A 15 17.73 5.48 -17.74
C PHE A 15 18.84 6.06 -18.62
N GLU A 16 19.70 6.89 -18.08
CA GLU A 16 20.88 7.37 -18.81
C GLU A 16 21.81 6.20 -19.22
N GLN A 17 22.06 5.26 -18.32
CA GLN A 17 22.87 4.07 -18.65
C GLN A 17 22.19 3.19 -19.72
N LEU A 18 20.86 3.00 -19.63
CA LEU A 18 20.12 2.24 -20.64
C LEU A 18 20.11 2.94 -22.01
N LYS A 19 20.01 4.27 -22.03
CA LYS A 19 20.12 5.05 -23.27
C LYS A 19 21.50 4.90 -23.92
N LEU A 20 22.58 4.96 -23.12
CA LEU A 20 23.96 4.74 -23.61
C LEU A 20 24.14 3.33 -24.20
N LEU A 21 23.59 2.30 -23.55
CA LEU A 21 23.61 0.94 -24.10
C LEU A 21 22.88 0.86 -25.46
N ARG A 22 21.73 1.52 -25.57
CA ARG A 22 20.98 1.58 -26.84
C ARG A 22 21.78 2.29 -27.94
N GLU A 23 22.43 3.40 -27.63
CA GLU A 23 23.29 4.14 -28.58
C GLU A 23 24.50 3.31 -29.05
N ASN A 24 24.99 2.39 -28.19
CA ASN A 24 26.03 1.43 -28.54
C ASN A 24 25.51 0.19 -29.31
N GLY A 25 24.27 0.23 -29.81
CA GLY A 25 23.70 -0.79 -30.67
C GLY A 25 23.01 -1.97 -29.92
N HIS A 26 22.82 -1.87 -28.58
CA HIS A 26 22.09 -2.88 -27.84
C HIS A 26 20.58 -2.71 -27.99
N THR A 27 19.85 -3.83 -28.05
CA THR A 27 18.39 -3.85 -28.00
C THR A 27 17.94 -4.07 -26.55
N ILE A 28 17.02 -3.24 -26.09
CA ILE A 28 16.50 -3.28 -24.73
C ILE A 28 15.01 -3.64 -24.78
N ILE A 29 14.61 -4.66 -24.02
CA ILE A 29 13.21 -4.99 -23.77
C ILE A 29 12.91 -4.56 -22.32
N PHE A 30 12.04 -3.57 -22.18
CA PHE A 30 11.67 -2.98 -20.91
C PHE A 30 10.21 -3.32 -20.60
N ILE A 31 9.95 -3.83 -19.39
CA ILE A 31 8.60 -4.16 -18.94
C ILE A 31 8.28 -3.29 -17.73
N SER A 32 7.29 -2.43 -17.88
CA SER A 32 6.76 -1.58 -16.81
C SER A 32 5.28 -1.29 -17.04
N HIS A 33 4.57 -1.04 -15.96
CA HIS A 33 3.22 -0.48 -16.02
C HIS A 33 3.21 1.04 -15.80
N LYS A 34 4.35 1.62 -15.46
CA LYS A 34 4.54 3.07 -15.30
C LYS A 34 4.76 3.72 -16.66
N LEU A 35 3.75 4.43 -17.15
CA LEU A 35 3.75 4.97 -18.51
C LEU A 35 4.83 6.03 -18.72
N ASN A 36 5.12 6.85 -17.73
CA ASN A 36 6.21 7.85 -17.76
C ASN A 36 7.57 7.19 -18.05
N GLU A 37 7.84 6.04 -17.42
CA GLU A 37 9.08 5.29 -17.62
C GLU A 37 9.18 4.73 -19.04
N VAL A 38 8.08 4.13 -19.52
CA VAL A 38 8.01 3.60 -20.89
C VAL A 38 8.22 4.72 -21.92
N LYS A 39 7.58 5.87 -21.72
CA LYS A 39 7.76 7.05 -22.60
C LYS A 39 9.16 7.63 -22.56
N ALA A 40 9.81 7.65 -21.41
CA ALA A 40 11.14 8.21 -21.24
C ALA A 40 12.26 7.36 -21.87
N LEU A 41 12.06 6.03 -21.94
CA LEU A 41 13.11 5.09 -22.33
C LEU A 41 12.88 4.42 -23.70
N CYS A 42 11.62 4.04 -24.01
CA CYS A 42 11.31 3.20 -25.15
C CYS A 42 11.05 4.00 -26.45
N ASN A 43 11.24 3.36 -27.61
CA ASN A 43 10.85 3.91 -28.92
C ASN A 43 9.46 3.41 -29.31
N ARG A 44 9.18 2.11 -29.03
CA ARG A 44 7.92 1.43 -29.33
C ARG A 44 7.40 0.71 -28.11
N MET A 45 6.10 0.53 -28.03
CA MET A 45 5.47 -0.28 -27.02
C MET A 45 4.56 -1.34 -27.61
N THR A 46 4.51 -2.51 -27.02
CA THR A 46 3.51 -3.53 -27.29
C THR A 46 2.60 -3.66 -26.08
N ILE A 47 1.31 -3.45 -26.26
CA ILE A 47 0.33 -3.50 -25.17
C ILE A 47 -0.23 -4.92 -25.08
N LEU A 48 -0.19 -5.48 -23.86
CA LEU A 48 -0.73 -6.78 -23.54
C LEU A 48 -1.94 -6.64 -22.60
N ARG A 49 -3.04 -7.34 -22.90
CA ARG A 49 -4.22 -7.42 -22.05
C ARG A 49 -4.85 -8.80 -22.13
N ASP A 50 -5.16 -9.40 -20.97
CA ASP A 50 -5.76 -10.74 -20.85
C ASP A 50 -5.01 -11.80 -21.71
N GLY A 51 -3.65 -11.74 -21.71
CA GLY A 51 -2.80 -12.65 -22.46
C GLY A 51 -2.78 -12.43 -24.00
N LYS A 52 -3.37 -11.34 -24.50
CA LYS A 52 -3.42 -11.01 -25.93
C LYS A 52 -2.72 -9.69 -26.20
N THR A 53 -2.10 -9.60 -27.38
CA THR A 53 -1.53 -8.34 -27.89
C THR A 53 -2.65 -7.43 -28.38
N MET A 54 -2.71 -6.22 -27.85
CA MET A 54 -3.66 -5.17 -28.29
C MET A 54 -3.10 -4.32 -29.42
N GLY A 55 -1.82 -4.45 -29.73
CA GLY A 55 -1.11 -3.74 -30.80
C GLY A 55 0.30 -3.37 -30.38
N THR A 56 1.09 -2.99 -31.40
CA THR A 56 2.42 -2.40 -31.23
C THR A 56 2.37 -0.99 -31.83
N TYR A 57 2.81 -0.01 -31.06
CA TYR A 57 2.69 1.41 -31.37
C TYR A 57 4.03 2.10 -31.23
N GLU A 58 4.28 3.14 -32.01
CA GLU A 58 5.33 4.11 -31.70
C GLU A 58 4.90 4.91 -30.45
N ILE A 59 5.86 5.27 -29.59
CA ILE A 59 5.57 6.00 -28.34
C ILE A 59 4.93 7.37 -28.62
N SER A 60 5.29 8.01 -29.73
CA SER A 60 4.74 9.29 -30.15
C SER A 60 3.27 9.27 -30.57
N ASP A 61 2.72 8.10 -30.87
CA ASP A 61 1.42 7.96 -31.52
C ASP A 61 0.25 7.90 -30.52
N LEU A 62 0.56 7.65 -29.25
CA LEU A 62 -0.47 7.47 -28.22
C LEU A 62 -0.20 8.41 -27.01
N ASP A 63 -1.27 8.99 -26.50
CA ASP A 63 -1.24 9.65 -25.21
C ASP A 63 -1.41 8.65 -24.05
N GLU A 64 -1.20 9.10 -22.83
CA GLU A 64 -1.27 8.22 -21.62
C GLU A 64 -2.67 7.69 -21.37
N HIS A 65 -3.68 8.46 -21.72
CA HIS A 65 -5.07 8.07 -21.57
C HIS A 65 -5.43 6.94 -22.54
N GLU A 66 -4.99 7.05 -23.80
CA GLU A 66 -5.18 6.02 -24.82
C GLU A 66 -4.45 4.73 -24.46
N ILE A 67 -3.18 4.83 -23.98
CA ILE A 67 -2.41 3.68 -23.54
C ILE A 67 -3.14 2.98 -22.37
N SER A 68 -3.56 3.73 -21.36
CA SER A 68 -4.30 3.19 -20.21
C SER A 68 -5.59 2.51 -20.63
N ARG A 69 -6.32 3.11 -21.56
CA ARG A 69 -7.56 2.53 -22.14
C ARG A 69 -7.31 1.23 -22.88
N LEU A 70 -6.24 1.15 -23.67
CA LEU A 70 -5.86 -0.08 -24.36
C LEU A 70 -5.43 -1.19 -23.41
N MET A 71 -4.69 -0.84 -22.35
CA MET A 71 -4.23 -1.79 -21.31
C MET A 71 -5.40 -2.36 -20.50
N VAL A 72 -6.35 -1.52 -20.08
CA VAL A 72 -7.42 -1.90 -19.15
C VAL A 72 -8.73 -2.23 -19.87
N GLY A 73 -8.94 -1.68 -21.08
CA GLY A 73 -10.17 -1.85 -21.88
C GLY A 73 -11.29 -0.86 -21.56
N ARG A 74 -11.02 0.12 -20.69
CA ARG A 74 -11.87 1.25 -20.33
C ARG A 74 -11.02 2.45 -19.96
N ASP A 75 -11.63 3.60 -19.83
CA ASP A 75 -10.93 4.78 -19.29
C ASP A 75 -10.55 4.54 -17.82
N VAL A 76 -9.33 4.90 -17.48
CA VAL A 76 -8.74 4.78 -16.13
C VAL A 76 -8.14 6.12 -15.75
N SER A 77 -8.41 6.57 -14.55
CA SER A 77 -7.74 7.70 -13.92
C SER A 77 -7.02 7.22 -12.67
N LEU A 78 -5.72 7.46 -12.60
CA LEU A 78 -4.94 7.25 -11.38
C LEU A 78 -5.00 8.44 -10.42
N ASP A 79 -5.44 9.60 -10.93
CA ASP A 79 -5.78 10.77 -10.13
C ASP A 79 -7.17 10.56 -9.54
N ILE A 80 -7.21 10.22 -8.27
CA ILE A 80 -8.44 10.01 -7.54
C ILE A 80 -8.83 11.31 -6.84
N GLU A 81 -9.97 11.87 -7.26
CA GLU A 81 -10.53 13.03 -6.59
C GLU A 81 -10.81 12.68 -5.11
N LYS A 82 -10.31 13.53 -4.24
CA LYS A 82 -10.41 13.39 -2.79
C LYS A 82 -11.11 14.63 -2.25
N GLU A 83 -12.28 14.45 -1.65
CA GLU A 83 -13.01 15.55 -1.01
C GLU A 83 -12.18 16.15 0.14
N GLU A 84 -12.23 17.47 0.28
CA GLU A 84 -11.64 18.11 1.46
C GLU A 84 -12.43 17.70 2.71
N MET A 85 -11.70 17.24 3.72
CA MET A 85 -12.29 16.78 4.97
C MET A 85 -11.44 17.26 6.14
N GLU A 86 -12.08 17.84 7.12
CA GLU A 86 -11.45 18.15 8.41
C GLU A 86 -11.20 16.84 9.16
N PRO A 87 -9.93 16.53 9.54
CA PRO A 87 -9.63 15.34 10.33
C PRO A 87 -10.35 15.39 11.69
N GLY A 88 -10.95 14.25 12.07
CA GLY A 88 -11.65 14.12 13.36
C GLY A 88 -10.69 13.96 14.55
N LYS A 89 -11.14 13.20 15.56
CA LYS A 89 -10.31 12.88 16.74
C LYS A 89 -9.16 11.95 16.40
N THR A 90 -8.11 11.94 17.23
CA THR A 90 -7.01 10.98 17.14
C THR A 90 -7.53 9.56 17.39
N VAL A 91 -7.30 8.67 16.43
CA VAL A 91 -7.65 7.24 16.50
C VAL A 91 -6.45 6.41 16.94
N PHE A 92 -5.28 6.76 16.41
CA PHE A 92 -4.07 5.96 16.59
C PHE A 92 -2.88 6.86 16.87
N SER A 93 -1.99 6.43 17.77
CA SER A 93 -0.71 7.12 17.95
C SER A 93 0.42 6.16 18.32
N VAL A 94 1.61 6.53 17.90
CA VAL A 94 2.89 5.94 18.27
C VAL A 94 3.70 7.05 18.94
N LYS A 95 4.28 6.78 20.08
CA LYS A 95 5.12 7.74 20.82
C LYS A 95 6.44 7.09 21.19
N ASP A 96 7.53 7.71 20.76
CA ASP A 96 8.91 7.40 21.15
C ASP A 96 9.29 5.91 20.91
N MET A 97 8.89 5.38 19.74
CA MET A 97 9.11 3.98 19.39
C MET A 97 10.57 3.73 19.00
N VAL A 98 11.19 2.75 19.67
CA VAL A 98 12.54 2.28 19.38
C VAL A 98 12.53 0.77 19.14
N TYR A 99 13.22 0.36 18.09
CA TYR A 99 13.49 -1.04 17.81
C TYR A 99 14.90 -1.25 17.31
N VAL A 100 15.62 -2.16 17.98
CA VAL A 100 16.96 -2.64 17.61
C VAL A 100 16.86 -4.11 17.23
N ASP A 101 17.37 -4.46 16.05
CA ASP A 101 17.33 -5.82 15.56
C ASP A 101 18.32 -6.77 16.27
N GLN A 102 18.24 -8.06 15.98
CA GLN A 102 19.09 -9.08 16.57
C GLN A 102 20.60 -8.91 16.29
N PHE A 103 20.96 -8.06 15.34
CA PHE A 103 22.35 -7.75 14.98
C PHE A 103 22.85 -6.46 15.65
N GLY A 104 22.02 -5.82 16.48
CA GLY A 104 22.33 -4.55 17.15
C GLY A 104 22.15 -3.30 16.29
N LYS A 105 21.51 -3.43 15.10
CA LYS A 105 21.20 -2.28 14.26
C LYS A 105 19.89 -1.66 14.70
N THR A 106 19.89 -0.35 14.97
CA THR A 106 18.67 0.42 15.20
C THR A 106 17.87 0.51 13.89
N ARG A 107 16.65 -0.01 13.91
CA ARG A 107 15.72 -0.02 12.79
C ARG A 107 14.62 1.00 12.93
N LEU A 108 14.25 1.33 14.19
CA LEU A 108 13.35 2.44 14.52
C LEU A 108 14.01 3.23 15.63
N ASP A 109 14.13 4.53 15.44
CA ASP A 109 14.82 5.45 16.30
C ASP A 109 13.91 6.63 16.69
N HIS A 110 13.27 6.51 17.87
CA HIS A 110 12.40 7.54 18.47
C HIS A 110 11.23 7.99 17.56
N VAL A 111 10.59 7.05 16.85
CA VAL A 111 9.48 7.33 15.92
C VAL A 111 8.24 7.74 16.72
N SER A 112 7.66 8.90 16.38
CA SER A 112 6.43 9.43 16.99
C SER A 112 5.51 10.06 15.94
N PHE A 113 4.23 9.66 15.92
CA PHE A 113 3.19 10.24 15.08
C PHE A 113 1.79 9.87 15.56
N SER A 114 0.77 10.54 15.04
CA SER A 114 -0.64 10.21 15.27
C SER A 114 -1.45 10.25 13.98
N ILE A 115 -2.55 9.52 13.95
CA ILE A 115 -3.49 9.47 12.81
C ILE A 115 -4.90 9.75 13.33
N ARG A 116 -5.62 10.61 12.61
CA ARG A 116 -6.97 11.04 12.96
C ARG A 116 -8.02 10.35 12.11
N GLU A 117 -9.27 10.37 12.57
CA GLU A 117 -10.42 9.95 11.76
C GLU A 117 -10.47 10.72 10.44
N GLY A 118 -10.68 9.99 9.34
CA GLY A 118 -10.77 10.58 8.00
C GLY A 118 -9.45 11.11 7.45
N GLN A 119 -8.33 10.66 7.98
CA GLN A 119 -6.99 11.05 7.54
C GLN A 119 -6.25 9.86 6.90
N ILE A 120 -5.59 10.12 5.77
CA ILE A 120 -4.58 9.24 5.19
C ILE A 120 -3.22 9.83 5.52
N LEU A 121 -2.49 9.15 6.41
CA LEU A 121 -1.08 9.43 6.69
C LEU A 121 -0.22 8.56 5.78
N GLY A 122 0.51 9.18 4.85
CA GLY A 122 1.48 8.52 4.00
C GLY A 122 2.83 8.37 4.68
N ILE A 123 3.49 7.23 4.49
CA ILE A 123 4.90 7.04 4.85
C ILE A 123 5.68 6.76 3.58
N ALA A 124 6.57 7.68 3.23
CA ALA A 124 7.54 7.55 2.15
C ALA A 124 8.91 7.15 2.71
N GLY A 125 9.70 6.45 1.91
CA GLY A 125 11.07 6.06 2.25
C GLY A 125 11.56 4.95 1.31
N ILE A 126 12.89 4.80 1.24
CA ILE A 126 13.53 3.71 0.49
C ILE A 126 13.37 2.40 1.27
N ASP A 127 13.19 1.28 0.57
CA ASP A 127 13.11 -0.05 1.20
C ASP A 127 14.29 -0.27 2.18
N GLY A 128 13.98 -0.69 3.40
CA GLY A 128 14.96 -0.93 4.46
C GLY A 128 15.23 0.26 5.39
N ASN A 129 14.53 1.37 5.22
CA ASN A 129 14.61 2.55 6.10
C ASN A 129 13.69 2.48 7.33
N GLY A 130 13.15 1.29 7.66
CA GLY A 130 12.39 1.06 8.89
C GLY A 130 10.87 0.97 8.72
N GLN A 131 10.33 1.19 7.51
CA GLN A 131 8.89 1.16 7.26
C GLN A 131 8.26 -0.21 7.57
N SER A 132 8.92 -1.30 7.16
CA SER A 132 8.44 -2.66 7.42
C SER A 132 8.45 -2.97 8.91
N GLU A 133 9.53 -2.64 9.61
CA GLU A 133 9.66 -2.81 11.05
C GLU A 133 8.61 -1.97 11.81
N LEU A 134 8.32 -0.76 11.34
CA LEU A 134 7.26 0.09 11.90
C LEU A 134 5.89 -0.57 11.77
N VAL A 135 5.53 -1.05 10.59
CA VAL A 135 4.27 -1.75 10.35
C VAL A 135 4.18 -3.02 11.20
N GLU A 136 5.23 -3.85 11.24
CA GLU A 136 5.28 -5.06 12.04
C GLU A 136 5.14 -4.77 13.54
N ALA A 137 5.76 -3.70 14.05
CA ALA A 137 5.61 -3.26 15.43
C ALA A 137 4.18 -2.80 15.73
N ILE A 138 3.53 -2.07 14.80
CA ILE A 138 2.13 -1.63 14.96
C ILE A 138 1.17 -2.83 14.92
N VAL A 139 1.38 -3.78 14.02
CA VAL A 139 0.52 -4.99 13.89
C VAL A 139 0.74 -5.97 15.06
N GLY A 140 1.93 -5.93 15.69
CA GLY A 140 2.29 -6.76 16.84
C GLY A 140 3.00 -8.06 16.49
N THR A 141 3.50 -8.20 15.26
CA THR A 141 4.37 -9.32 14.85
C THR A 141 5.82 -9.08 15.28
N LEU A 142 6.19 -7.83 15.54
CA LEU A 142 7.47 -7.40 16.08
C LEU A 142 7.24 -6.68 17.41
N LYS A 143 8.09 -6.94 18.41
CA LYS A 143 8.03 -6.27 19.71
C LYS A 143 9.10 -5.18 19.80
N GLN A 144 8.65 -3.93 19.92
CA GLN A 144 9.53 -2.78 20.18
C GLN A 144 10.16 -2.87 21.57
N GLN A 145 11.35 -2.28 21.75
CA GLN A 145 12.01 -2.19 23.03
C GLN A 145 11.53 -1.00 23.87
N GLN A 146 11.12 0.09 23.21
CA GLN A 146 10.66 1.32 23.86
C GLN A 146 9.48 1.92 23.09
N GLY A 147 8.75 2.80 23.75
CA GLY A 147 7.64 3.56 23.18
C GLY A 147 6.28 2.98 23.47
N THR A 148 5.26 3.78 23.20
CA THR A 148 3.86 3.41 23.41
C THR A 148 3.08 3.46 22.10
N ILE A 149 2.14 2.53 21.96
CA ILE A 149 1.17 2.47 20.87
C ILE A 149 -0.22 2.58 21.49
N THR A 150 -0.99 3.58 21.06
CA THR A 150 -2.36 3.75 21.54
C THR A 150 -3.38 3.62 20.40
N MET A 151 -4.51 3.02 20.69
CA MET A 151 -5.64 2.88 19.79
C MET A 151 -6.91 3.34 20.50
N ASN A 152 -7.60 4.36 19.95
CA ASN A 152 -8.77 4.97 20.60
C ASN A 152 -8.52 5.33 22.09
N GLY A 153 -7.32 5.88 22.39
CA GLY A 153 -6.90 6.27 23.74
C GLY A 153 -6.52 5.11 24.66
N LYS A 154 -6.51 3.87 24.20
CA LYS A 154 -6.09 2.69 24.98
C LYS A 154 -4.67 2.28 24.60
N ASP A 155 -3.82 2.03 25.57
CA ASP A 155 -2.49 1.47 25.35
C ASP A 155 -2.61 0.01 24.88
N ILE A 156 -2.04 -0.27 23.70
CA ILE A 156 -1.97 -1.59 23.08
C ILE A 156 -0.52 -2.03 22.83
N SER A 157 0.47 -1.35 23.41
CA SER A 157 1.90 -1.57 23.17
C SER A 157 2.32 -3.02 23.36
N ASN A 158 1.75 -3.71 24.34
CA ASN A 158 2.04 -5.10 24.67
C ASN A 158 0.94 -6.08 24.21
N ALA A 159 -0.06 -5.61 23.45
CA ALA A 159 -1.14 -6.46 22.95
C ALA A 159 -0.63 -7.37 21.82
N GLN A 160 -1.11 -8.61 21.82
CA GLN A 160 -0.83 -9.57 20.75
C GLN A 160 -1.63 -9.23 19.48
N VAL A 161 -1.26 -9.80 18.35
CA VAL A 161 -1.86 -9.54 17.02
C VAL A 161 -3.39 -9.60 17.03
N LEU A 162 -3.98 -10.65 17.60
CA LEU A 162 -5.44 -10.80 17.65
C LEU A 162 -6.09 -9.67 18.46
N ALA A 163 -5.54 -9.32 19.62
CA ALA A 163 -6.07 -8.24 20.44
C ALA A 163 -5.96 -6.86 19.74
N ARG A 164 -4.91 -6.62 18.95
CA ARG A 164 -4.80 -5.41 18.13
C ARG A 164 -5.81 -5.40 16.99
N GLN A 165 -6.06 -6.54 16.37
CA GLN A 165 -7.12 -6.68 15.39
C GLN A 165 -8.49 -6.38 16.02
N GLU A 166 -8.79 -6.95 17.18
CA GLU A 166 -10.05 -6.72 17.93
C GLU A 166 -10.17 -5.25 18.42
N ALA A 167 -9.03 -4.57 18.63
CA ALA A 167 -9.02 -3.13 18.90
C ALA A 167 -9.36 -2.27 17.67
N GLY A 168 -9.55 -2.87 16.49
CA GLY A 168 -9.95 -2.18 15.27
C GLY A 168 -8.83 -1.94 14.26
N ILE A 169 -7.71 -2.68 14.30
CA ILE A 169 -6.63 -2.58 13.33
C ILE A 169 -6.78 -3.63 12.24
N SER A 170 -6.79 -3.22 10.98
CA SER A 170 -6.65 -4.09 9.81
C SER A 170 -5.36 -3.78 9.04
N HIS A 171 -4.79 -4.81 8.42
CA HIS A 171 -3.50 -4.68 7.74
C HIS A 171 -3.49 -5.44 6.41
N VAL A 172 -3.25 -4.70 5.34
CA VAL A 172 -2.86 -5.24 4.03
C VAL A 172 -1.34 -5.31 3.99
N SER A 173 -0.79 -6.52 3.92
CA SER A 173 0.65 -6.76 3.98
C SER A 173 1.35 -6.48 2.65
N GLU A 174 2.62 -6.09 2.71
CA GLU A 174 3.47 -5.83 1.55
C GLU A 174 3.58 -7.05 0.62
N ASP A 175 3.92 -8.21 1.16
CA ASP A 175 3.92 -9.47 0.41
C ASP A 175 2.62 -10.22 0.64
N ARG A 176 1.65 -10.02 -0.27
CA ARG A 176 0.33 -10.64 -0.23
C ARG A 176 0.39 -12.18 -0.26
N MET A 177 1.39 -12.77 -0.93
CA MET A 177 1.48 -14.22 -1.06
C MET A 177 2.10 -14.88 0.18
N LYS A 178 3.09 -14.23 0.79
CA LYS A 178 3.80 -14.77 1.94
C LYS A 178 3.09 -14.50 3.27
N PHE A 179 2.54 -13.29 3.43
CA PHE A 179 1.96 -12.84 4.70
C PHE A 179 0.46 -12.52 4.60
N GLY A 180 -0.02 -12.18 3.41
CA GLY A 180 -1.41 -11.76 3.21
C GLY A 180 -2.38 -12.91 2.96
N THR A 181 -1.92 -14.08 2.50
CA THR A 181 -2.77 -15.21 2.11
C THR A 181 -2.20 -16.54 2.56
N ALA A 182 -3.06 -17.56 2.51
CA ALA A 182 -2.67 -18.97 2.55
C ALA A 182 -2.78 -19.54 1.12
N PRO A 183 -1.68 -19.56 0.33
CA PRO A 183 -1.76 -19.78 -1.13
C PRO A 183 -2.38 -21.12 -1.54
N LYS A 184 -2.23 -22.16 -0.71
CA LYS A 184 -2.75 -23.50 -0.98
C LYS A 184 -4.22 -23.69 -0.57
N LEU A 185 -4.79 -22.73 0.14
CA LEU A 185 -6.17 -22.78 0.63
C LEU A 185 -7.12 -22.09 -0.37
N SER A 186 -8.41 -22.37 -0.21
CA SER A 186 -9.48 -21.83 -1.05
C SER A 186 -9.65 -20.32 -0.87
N LEU A 187 -10.39 -19.68 -1.78
CA LEU A 187 -10.84 -18.29 -1.61
C LEU A 187 -11.73 -18.16 -0.36
N GLU A 188 -12.55 -19.17 -0.06
CA GLU A 188 -13.40 -19.22 1.14
C GLU A 188 -12.54 -19.18 2.41
N ASP A 189 -11.52 -20.04 2.54
CA ASP A 189 -10.62 -20.07 3.69
C ASP A 189 -9.86 -18.76 3.87
N ASN A 190 -9.38 -18.18 2.77
CA ASN A 190 -8.67 -16.90 2.79
C ASN A 190 -9.58 -15.75 3.18
N ALA A 191 -10.83 -15.71 2.68
CA ALA A 191 -11.78 -14.66 3.00
C ALA A 191 -12.20 -14.65 4.47
N ILE A 192 -12.39 -15.84 5.08
CA ILE A 192 -12.85 -15.94 6.47
C ILE A 192 -11.72 -15.90 7.50
N SER A 193 -10.46 -15.89 7.10
CA SER A 193 -9.29 -16.05 7.99
C SER A 193 -9.27 -15.12 9.21
N LYS A 194 -9.92 -13.96 9.13
CA LYS A 194 -10.03 -12.99 10.24
C LYS A 194 -11.29 -13.11 11.07
N VAL A 195 -12.27 -13.88 10.62
CA VAL A 195 -13.62 -13.91 11.24
C VAL A 195 -14.13 -15.33 11.52
N TYR A 196 -13.38 -16.38 11.16
CA TYR A 196 -13.78 -17.77 11.32
C TYR A 196 -14.14 -18.15 12.77
N TYR A 197 -13.52 -17.50 13.74
CA TYR A 197 -13.76 -17.74 15.17
C TYR A 197 -15.01 -17.03 15.71
N THR A 198 -15.57 -16.10 14.96
CA THR A 198 -16.78 -15.34 15.35
C THR A 198 -18.06 -16.14 15.11
N ASP A 199 -19.15 -15.77 15.76
CA ASP A 199 -20.44 -16.43 15.58
C ASP A 199 -21.13 -16.10 14.25
N LYS A 200 -20.62 -15.10 13.49
CA LYS A 200 -21.16 -14.70 12.18
C LYS A 200 -21.22 -15.86 11.19
N LEU A 201 -20.23 -16.75 11.23
CA LEU A 201 -20.08 -17.88 10.30
C LEU A 201 -20.48 -19.22 10.88
N LYS A 202 -21.05 -19.25 12.09
CA LYS A 202 -21.39 -20.48 12.79
C LYS A 202 -22.90 -20.74 12.81
N THR A 203 -23.25 -22.03 12.88
CA THR A 203 -24.57 -22.52 13.19
C THR A 203 -24.40 -23.62 14.24
N HIS A 204 -25.06 -23.50 15.38
CA HIS A 204 -24.92 -24.42 16.54
C HIS A 204 -23.44 -24.62 17.00
N GLY A 205 -22.64 -23.55 16.94
CA GLY A 205 -21.22 -23.58 17.36
C GLY A 205 -20.23 -24.15 16.31
N LEU A 206 -20.70 -24.68 15.19
CA LEU A 206 -19.87 -25.21 14.10
C LEU A 206 -19.88 -24.25 12.90
N LEU A 207 -18.77 -24.21 12.16
CA LEU A 207 -18.68 -23.45 10.92
C LEU A 207 -19.72 -23.95 9.91
N ASP A 208 -20.48 -23.02 9.34
CA ASP A 208 -21.55 -23.28 8.38
C ASP A 208 -21.06 -22.97 6.97
N SER A 209 -20.93 -23.99 6.14
CA SER A 209 -20.41 -23.85 4.77
C SER A 209 -21.26 -22.94 3.89
N LYS A 210 -22.59 -22.87 4.13
CA LYS A 210 -23.46 -21.96 3.37
C LYS A 210 -23.19 -20.52 3.75
N LYS A 211 -23.09 -20.19 5.05
CA LYS A 211 -22.74 -18.85 5.52
C LYS A 211 -21.37 -18.42 5.03
N ILE A 212 -20.38 -19.34 5.05
CA ILE A 212 -19.03 -19.09 4.53
C ILE A 212 -19.08 -18.73 3.03
N SER A 213 -19.78 -19.53 2.25
CA SER A 213 -19.89 -19.30 0.80
C SER A 213 -20.61 -17.98 0.49
N GLU A 214 -21.71 -17.68 1.20
CA GLU A 214 -22.44 -16.42 1.05
C GLU A 214 -21.56 -15.22 1.41
N PHE A 215 -20.86 -15.27 2.54
CA PHE A 215 -19.92 -14.24 3.00
C PHE A 215 -18.81 -14.00 1.98
N THR A 216 -18.16 -15.07 1.54
CA THR A 216 -17.07 -15.00 0.57
C THR A 216 -17.54 -14.42 -0.75
N ASN A 217 -18.62 -14.95 -1.33
CA ASN A 217 -19.16 -14.47 -2.60
C ASN A 217 -19.58 -12.99 -2.56
N ARG A 218 -20.04 -12.48 -1.41
CA ARG A 218 -20.33 -11.07 -1.23
C ARG A 218 -19.06 -10.24 -1.38
N ILE A 219 -17.99 -10.58 -0.65
CA ILE A 219 -16.69 -9.87 -0.73
C ILE A 219 -16.13 -9.93 -2.15
N LEU A 220 -16.07 -11.13 -2.76
CA LEU A 220 -15.51 -11.31 -4.10
C LEU A 220 -16.24 -10.46 -5.15
N LYS A 221 -17.58 -10.35 -5.06
CA LYS A 221 -18.39 -9.52 -5.95
C LYS A 221 -18.19 -8.03 -5.70
N GLU A 222 -18.19 -7.60 -4.44
CA GLU A 222 -18.02 -6.20 -4.07
C GLU A 222 -16.66 -5.65 -4.51
N PHE A 223 -15.62 -6.50 -4.43
CA PHE A 223 -14.26 -6.13 -4.81
C PHE A 223 -13.93 -6.50 -6.27
N LEU A 224 -14.94 -6.87 -7.07
CA LEU A 224 -14.80 -7.17 -8.50
C LEU A 224 -13.66 -8.17 -8.77
N VAL A 225 -13.58 -9.21 -7.94
CA VAL A 225 -12.60 -10.29 -8.13
C VAL A 225 -13.06 -11.17 -9.29
N LYS A 226 -12.17 -11.45 -10.24
CA LYS A 226 -12.41 -12.43 -11.31
C LYS A 226 -12.02 -13.82 -10.78
N PHE A 227 -12.98 -14.71 -10.66
CA PHE A 227 -12.78 -16.09 -10.17
C PHE A 227 -13.79 -17.04 -10.83
N ASP A 228 -13.45 -18.32 -10.91
CA ASP A 228 -14.35 -19.34 -11.47
C ASP A 228 -15.20 -19.97 -10.36
N ASN A 229 -14.58 -20.30 -9.23
CA ASN A 229 -15.23 -20.96 -8.10
C ASN A 229 -14.61 -20.50 -6.77
N SER A 230 -15.46 -20.20 -5.77
CA SER A 230 -14.99 -19.76 -4.44
C SER A 230 -14.15 -20.83 -3.69
N LYS A 231 -14.22 -22.09 -4.11
CA LYS A 231 -13.41 -23.18 -3.57
C LYS A 231 -12.07 -23.39 -4.27
N GLN A 232 -11.78 -22.66 -5.37
CA GLN A 232 -10.47 -22.71 -6.01
C GLN A 232 -9.38 -22.16 -5.09
N SER A 233 -8.13 -22.58 -5.34
CA SER A 233 -6.96 -22.03 -4.64
C SER A 233 -6.78 -20.55 -4.97
N ILE A 234 -6.46 -19.72 -3.97
CA ILE A 234 -6.18 -18.30 -4.20
C ILE A 234 -4.95 -18.11 -5.10
N ALA A 235 -4.00 -19.05 -5.12
CA ALA A 235 -2.82 -19.01 -5.98
C ALA A 235 -3.15 -19.13 -7.49
N GLU A 236 -4.36 -19.55 -7.86
CA GLU A 236 -4.81 -19.60 -9.25
C GLU A 236 -5.25 -18.24 -9.80
N LEU A 237 -5.41 -17.26 -8.93
CA LEU A 237 -5.78 -15.91 -9.34
C LEU A 237 -4.58 -15.10 -9.84
N SER A 238 -4.85 -14.11 -10.71
CA SER A 238 -3.86 -13.09 -11.05
C SER A 238 -3.52 -12.24 -9.81
N GLY A 239 -2.32 -11.64 -9.79
CA GLY A 239 -1.84 -10.83 -8.66
C GLY A 239 -2.82 -9.71 -8.25
N GLY A 240 -3.44 -9.03 -9.23
CA GLY A 240 -4.46 -8.01 -8.96
C GLY A 240 -5.73 -8.59 -8.30
N ASN A 241 -6.16 -9.79 -8.72
CA ASN A 241 -7.32 -10.44 -8.09
C ASN A 241 -6.99 -10.95 -6.68
N VAL A 242 -5.80 -11.52 -6.44
CA VAL A 242 -5.34 -11.86 -5.08
C VAL A 242 -5.38 -10.64 -4.18
N GLN A 243 -4.84 -9.50 -4.65
CA GLN A 243 -4.83 -8.25 -3.88
C GLN A 243 -6.24 -7.77 -3.55
N LYS A 244 -7.19 -7.87 -4.50
CA LYS A 244 -8.59 -7.53 -4.25
C LYS A 244 -9.25 -8.42 -3.19
N VAL A 245 -8.91 -9.70 -3.12
CA VAL A 245 -9.39 -10.60 -2.05
C VAL A 245 -8.84 -10.17 -0.70
N VAL A 246 -7.53 -9.88 -0.62
CA VAL A 246 -6.88 -9.42 0.63
C VAL A 246 -7.49 -8.09 1.08
N VAL A 247 -7.54 -7.10 0.20
CA VAL A 247 -8.12 -5.79 0.52
C VAL A 247 -9.59 -5.92 0.91
N GLY A 248 -10.38 -6.74 0.18
CA GLY A 248 -11.79 -6.97 0.48
C GLY A 248 -12.01 -7.55 1.87
N ARG A 249 -11.23 -8.54 2.26
CA ARG A 249 -11.25 -9.12 3.60
C ARG A 249 -10.93 -8.09 4.68
N GLU A 250 -9.87 -7.30 4.48
CA GLU A 250 -9.43 -6.31 5.47
C GLU A 250 -10.46 -5.17 5.63
N PHE A 251 -11.11 -4.75 4.55
CA PHE A 251 -12.11 -3.69 4.57
C PHE A 251 -13.44 -4.16 5.15
N ASP A 252 -13.84 -5.41 4.89
CA ASP A 252 -15.08 -6.00 5.46
C ASP A 252 -15.07 -6.08 6.99
N TYR A 253 -13.87 -6.08 7.57
CA TYR A 253 -13.71 -6.04 9.03
C TYR A 253 -14.15 -4.70 9.64
N GLU A 254 -14.37 -3.66 8.84
CA GLU A 254 -14.75 -2.30 9.27
C GLU A 254 -13.79 -1.70 10.30
N PRO A 255 -12.47 -1.71 10.04
CA PRO A 255 -11.49 -1.25 11.02
C PRO A 255 -11.63 0.24 11.33
N ASP A 256 -11.10 0.66 12.48
CA ASP A 256 -10.91 2.08 12.80
C ASP A 256 -9.57 2.59 12.24
N LEU A 257 -8.53 1.73 12.23
CA LEU A 257 -7.25 1.95 11.57
C LEU A 257 -7.03 0.90 10.48
N LEU A 258 -6.82 1.37 9.26
CA LEU A 258 -6.44 0.55 8.12
C LEU A 258 -4.98 0.82 7.74
N ILE A 259 -4.13 -0.20 7.83
CA ILE A 259 -2.73 -0.15 7.41
C ILE A 259 -2.64 -0.74 6.00
N MET A 260 -2.25 0.09 5.04
CA MET A 260 -2.07 -0.26 3.64
C MET A 260 -0.57 -0.26 3.32
N ASN A 261 0.07 -1.44 3.44
CA ASN A 261 1.50 -1.57 3.16
C ASN A 261 1.70 -2.08 1.73
N GLN A 262 2.23 -1.22 0.85
CA GLN A 262 2.47 -1.48 -0.57
C GLN A 262 1.21 -2.00 -1.31
N PRO A 263 0.04 -1.35 -1.17
CA PRO A 263 -1.24 -1.92 -1.60
C PRO A 263 -1.34 -2.17 -3.10
N THR A 264 -0.57 -1.44 -3.90
CA THR A 264 -0.62 -1.50 -5.37
C THR A 264 0.61 -2.15 -6.01
N ARG A 265 1.56 -2.63 -5.20
CA ARG A 265 2.81 -3.22 -5.70
C ARG A 265 2.56 -4.45 -6.57
N GLY A 266 3.05 -4.41 -7.82
CA GLY A 266 3.03 -5.54 -8.75
C GLY A 266 1.62 -6.00 -9.15
N ILE A 267 0.70 -5.07 -9.36
CA ILE A 267 -0.64 -5.30 -9.90
C ILE A 267 -0.88 -4.40 -11.11
N ASP A 268 -1.90 -4.73 -11.91
CA ASP A 268 -2.24 -3.98 -13.11
C ASP A 268 -2.91 -2.63 -12.80
N VAL A 269 -2.83 -1.69 -13.76
CA VAL A 269 -3.35 -0.31 -13.64
C VAL A 269 -4.83 -0.26 -13.26
N GLY A 270 -5.65 -1.19 -13.77
CA GLY A 270 -7.08 -1.25 -13.43
C GLY A 270 -7.33 -1.67 -11.98
N ALA A 271 -6.47 -2.56 -11.44
CA ALA A 271 -6.52 -2.93 -10.04
C ALA A 271 -5.99 -1.80 -9.14
N ILE A 272 -4.95 -1.06 -9.57
CA ILE A 272 -4.43 0.11 -8.87
C ILE A 272 -5.54 1.15 -8.68
N GLU A 273 -6.19 1.59 -9.77
CA GLU A 273 -7.29 2.55 -9.70
C GLU A 273 -8.39 2.09 -8.73
N PHE A 274 -8.80 0.83 -8.84
CA PHE A 274 -9.84 0.28 -7.99
C PHE A 274 -9.47 0.34 -6.50
N ILE A 275 -8.25 -0.05 -6.14
CA ILE A 275 -7.78 -0.06 -4.75
C ILE A 275 -7.64 1.37 -4.23
N ARG A 276 -7.08 2.29 -5.01
CA ARG A 276 -6.97 3.71 -4.63
C ARG A 276 -8.35 4.33 -4.36
N LYS A 277 -9.36 4.07 -5.21
CA LYS A 277 -10.75 4.50 -4.98
C LYS A 277 -11.32 3.93 -3.67
N LYS A 278 -11.08 2.66 -3.38
CA LYS A 278 -11.53 2.02 -2.14
C LYS A 278 -10.84 2.61 -0.90
N ILE A 279 -9.56 2.97 -0.96
CA ILE A 279 -8.86 3.66 0.11
C ILE A 279 -9.50 5.02 0.40
N VAL A 280 -9.77 5.82 -0.64
CA VAL A 280 -10.44 7.12 -0.49
C VAL A 280 -11.86 6.97 0.04
N ASP A 281 -12.61 5.93 -0.38
CA ASP A 281 -13.94 5.61 0.19
C ASP A 281 -13.86 5.33 1.71
N MET A 282 -12.88 4.56 2.16
CA MET A 282 -12.68 4.32 3.60
C MET A 282 -12.34 5.60 4.37
N ARG A 283 -11.52 6.48 3.78
CA ARG A 283 -11.25 7.81 4.34
C ARG A 283 -12.53 8.64 4.48
N SER A 284 -13.37 8.67 3.45
CA SER A 284 -14.67 9.40 3.45
C SER A 284 -15.63 8.85 4.52
N ARG A 285 -15.48 7.57 4.87
CA ARG A 285 -16.20 6.91 5.98
C ARG A 285 -15.54 7.14 7.35
N LYS A 286 -14.65 8.15 7.45
CA LYS A 286 -13.94 8.55 8.67
C LYS A 286 -13.00 7.50 9.25
N LYS A 287 -12.51 6.56 8.44
CA LYS A 287 -11.48 5.61 8.90
C LYS A 287 -10.11 6.29 8.88
N ALA A 288 -9.27 5.97 9.86
CA ALA A 288 -7.87 6.36 9.89
C ALA A 288 -7.08 5.42 8.98
N ILE A 289 -6.17 5.95 8.15
CA ILE A 289 -5.43 5.14 7.18
C ILE A 289 -3.94 5.46 7.30
N LEU A 290 -3.13 4.41 7.48
CA LEU A 290 -1.68 4.47 7.35
C LEU A 290 -1.31 3.86 6.01
N LEU A 291 -0.85 4.69 5.07
CA LEU A 291 -0.42 4.26 3.74
C LEU A 291 1.10 4.23 3.67
N VAL A 292 1.67 3.06 3.47
CA VAL A 292 3.11 2.88 3.23
C VAL A 292 3.29 2.44 1.79
N SER A 293 4.00 3.23 0.98
CA SER A 293 4.25 2.90 -0.42
C SER A 293 5.62 3.41 -0.88
N ALA A 294 6.27 2.61 -1.73
CA ALA A 294 7.46 3.03 -2.48
C ALA A 294 7.09 3.83 -3.74
N ASP A 295 5.82 3.77 -4.17
CA ASP A 295 5.30 4.57 -5.28
C ASP A 295 4.95 5.98 -4.77
N LEU A 296 5.85 6.95 -5.07
CA LEU A 296 5.67 8.33 -4.64
C LEU A 296 4.43 8.98 -5.26
N SER A 297 4.04 8.58 -6.47
CA SER A 297 2.80 9.06 -7.08
C SER A 297 1.57 8.62 -6.27
N GLU A 298 1.59 7.41 -5.73
CA GLU A 298 0.54 6.90 -4.85
C GLU A 298 0.48 7.68 -3.53
N ILE A 299 1.65 7.87 -2.91
CA ILE A 299 1.77 8.65 -1.66
C ILE A 299 1.25 10.08 -1.85
N LEU A 300 1.69 10.78 -2.90
CA LEU A 300 1.29 12.16 -3.17
C LEU A 300 -0.20 12.29 -3.53
N SER A 301 -0.74 11.36 -4.29
CA SER A 301 -2.14 11.43 -4.72
C SER A 301 -3.14 11.11 -3.62
N LEU A 302 -2.80 10.21 -2.69
CA LEU A 302 -3.75 9.71 -1.69
C LEU A 302 -3.60 10.35 -0.32
N SER A 303 -2.37 10.74 0.09
CA SER A 303 -2.12 11.19 1.46
C SER A 303 -2.68 12.58 1.75
N ASP A 304 -3.08 12.82 2.99
CA ASP A 304 -3.41 14.15 3.51
C ASP A 304 -2.19 14.81 4.14
N THR A 305 -1.33 13.98 4.76
CA THR A 305 -0.01 14.35 5.28
C THR A 305 0.97 13.22 4.98
N ILE A 306 2.26 13.55 4.85
CA ILE A 306 3.29 12.56 4.56
C ILE A 306 4.39 12.66 5.61
N LEU A 307 4.82 11.52 6.12
CA LEU A 307 6.06 11.37 6.87
C LEU A 307 7.10 10.71 5.98
N VAL A 308 8.33 11.20 6.02
CA VAL A 308 9.43 10.58 5.28
C VAL A 308 10.38 9.92 6.26
N MET A 309 10.65 8.64 6.02
CA MET A 309 11.57 7.85 6.85
C MET A 309 12.92 7.70 6.17
N HIS A 310 13.98 7.93 6.96
CA HIS A 310 15.36 7.66 6.58
C HIS A 310 16.12 7.08 7.77
N GLU A 311 16.81 5.96 7.58
CA GLU A 311 17.60 5.25 8.61
C GLU A 311 16.85 5.06 9.95
N GLY A 312 15.57 4.67 9.88
CA GLY A 312 14.74 4.38 11.06
C GLY A 312 14.15 5.59 11.74
N ARG A 313 14.39 6.80 11.25
CA ARG A 313 13.88 8.06 11.81
C ARG A 313 12.88 8.73 10.87
N ILE A 314 11.98 9.53 11.43
CA ILE A 314 11.20 10.50 10.66
C ILE A 314 12.09 11.70 10.42
N VAL A 315 12.39 12.00 9.14
CA VAL A 315 13.21 13.13 8.71
C VAL A 315 12.41 14.23 8.02
N GLY A 316 11.16 13.98 7.67
CA GLY A 316 10.27 14.97 7.05
C GLY A 316 8.82 14.80 7.48
N HIS A 317 8.11 15.94 7.68
CA HIS A 317 6.67 16.01 7.95
C HIS A 317 6.02 17.00 6.98
N ILE A 318 5.41 16.47 5.94
CA ILE A 318 4.84 17.24 4.85
C ILE A 318 3.33 17.40 5.07
N SER A 319 2.90 18.59 5.41
CA SER A 319 1.48 18.95 5.57
C SER A 319 0.87 19.54 4.29
N ASP A 320 1.67 20.14 3.44
CA ASP A 320 1.22 20.68 2.13
C ASP A 320 1.59 19.70 1.00
N VAL A 321 0.87 18.58 0.98
CA VAL A 321 1.11 17.50 -0.01
C VAL A 321 0.83 17.97 -1.44
N LYS A 322 -0.14 18.87 -1.64
CA LYS A 322 -0.54 19.35 -2.98
C LYS A 322 0.58 20.10 -3.72
N ASN A 323 1.45 20.77 -2.98
CA ASN A 323 2.55 21.57 -3.54
C ASN A 323 3.91 20.85 -3.46
N THR A 324 3.95 19.60 -3.00
CA THR A 324 5.18 18.80 -2.86
C THR A 324 5.41 17.92 -4.09
N SER A 325 6.64 17.89 -4.58
CA SER A 325 7.04 17.07 -5.73
C SER A 325 7.70 15.75 -5.30
N GLU A 326 7.71 14.76 -6.20
CA GLU A 326 8.45 13.50 -6.01
C GLU A 326 9.94 13.75 -5.77
N ASN A 327 10.53 14.70 -6.50
CA ASN A 327 11.94 15.08 -6.33
C ASN A 327 12.23 15.62 -4.93
N GLU A 328 11.32 16.40 -4.37
CA GLU A 328 11.46 16.91 -3.01
C GLU A 328 11.40 15.77 -1.98
N LEU A 329 10.45 14.86 -2.09
CA LEU A 329 10.40 13.66 -1.24
C LEU A 329 11.68 12.83 -1.38
N GLY A 330 12.21 12.69 -2.60
CA GLY A 330 13.47 12.00 -2.87
C GLY A 330 14.64 12.56 -2.08
N LEU A 331 14.74 13.89 -1.91
CA LEU A 331 15.81 14.52 -1.11
C LEU A 331 15.75 14.14 0.37
N TYR A 332 14.53 14.07 0.94
CA TYR A 332 14.33 13.58 2.30
C TYR A 332 14.67 12.09 2.42
N MET A 333 14.22 11.27 1.46
CA MET A 333 14.45 9.83 1.47
C MET A 333 15.93 9.45 1.39
N LEU A 334 16.74 10.30 0.74
CA LEU A 334 18.21 10.17 0.65
C LEU A 334 18.95 10.81 1.84
N GLY A 335 18.24 11.41 2.80
CA GLY A 335 18.86 12.11 3.93
C GLY A 335 19.57 13.42 3.58
N VAL A 336 19.35 13.96 2.36
CA VAL A 336 19.91 15.25 1.91
C VAL A 336 19.16 16.43 2.53
N LYS A 337 17.86 16.24 2.79
CA LYS A 337 16.98 17.23 3.43
C LYS A 337 16.38 16.63 4.70
N GLU A 338 16.30 17.44 5.76
CA GLU A 338 15.67 17.07 7.02
C GLU A 338 14.92 18.28 7.59
N ASP A 339 13.72 18.06 8.11
CA ASP A 339 12.93 19.07 8.79
C ASP A 339 13.44 19.31 10.22
N SER A 340 13.12 20.48 10.79
CA SER A 340 13.43 20.76 12.17
C SER A 340 12.64 19.82 13.11
N LYS A 341 13.19 19.60 14.32
CA LYS A 341 12.52 18.78 15.36
C LYS A 341 11.12 19.30 15.71
N GLU A 342 10.89 20.59 15.59
CA GLU A 342 9.58 21.21 15.85
C GLU A 342 8.57 20.84 14.75
N GLN A 343 9.00 20.86 13.48
CA GLN A 343 8.17 20.45 12.36
C GLN A 343 7.83 18.96 12.42
N ILE A 344 8.83 18.11 12.69
CA ILE A 344 8.63 16.67 12.88
C ILE A 344 7.74 16.41 14.10
N GLY A 345 7.91 17.16 15.20
CA GLY A 345 7.08 17.08 16.39
C GLY A 345 5.60 17.36 16.13
N GLY A 346 5.27 18.16 15.12
CA GLY A 346 3.91 18.41 14.67
C GLY A 346 3.17 17.18 14.12
N ALA A 347 3.88 16.10 13.81
CA ALA A 347 3.28 14.83 13.40
C ALA A 347 2.57 14.09 14.54
N TYR A 348 2.89 14.42 15.80
CA TYR A 348 2.30 13.80 16.99
C TYR A 348 1.31 14.78 17.66
N CYS A 349 0.08 14.34 17.83
CA CYS A 349 -0.96 15.03 18.60
C CYS A 349 -1.46 14.07 19.70
N GLU A 350 -1.47 14.55 20.95
CA GLU A 350 -2.04 13.80 22.09
C GLU A 350 -3.56 13.60 21.98
#